data_2502bf41d7c851c985721e44e0343d9b
#
_entry.id   2502bf41d7c851c985721e44e0343d9b
#
_cell.length_a   1.000
_cell.length_b   1.000
_cell.length_c   1.000
_cell.angle_alpha   90.00
_cell.angle_beta   90.00
_cell.angle_gamma   90.00
#
_symmetry.space_group_name_H-M   'P 1'
#
loop_
_entity.id
_entity.type
_entity.pdbx_description
1 polymer ?
#
loop_
_entity_poly.entity_id
_entity_poly.type
_entity_poly.pdbx_seq_one_letter_code
_entity_poly.pdbx_strand_id
1 'polypeptide(L)'
;MDADAGSITLQGVFYFDFDQAIVRRDAHRELDQHAGVLADNPGLRVRLEGHADERGTREYNLALGERRANAVRAYLLAQGASRSQIEVVSYGEEKPADGGHDEGAWRQNRRVEVVYR
;
A
#
# COMPACT_ATOMS: atom_id res chain seq x y z
N MET A 1 19.65 16.19 10.17
CA MET A 1 19.37 15.71 10.00
C MET A 1 18.93 15.25 9.59
N ASP A 2 19.08 15.04 9.22
CA ASP A 2 18.67 14.42 9.00
C ASP A 2 18.42 13.36 8.91
N ALA A 3 19.36 13.31 8.71
CA ALA A 3 19.38 11.86 8.96
C ALA A 3 18.02 11.36 9.28
N ASP A 4 17.32 12.11 9.94
CA ASP A 4 15.99 11.70 10.36
C ASP A 4 15.05 11.52 9.21
N ALA A 5 15.31 12.17 8.10
CA ALA A 5 14.49 11.94 6.92
C ALA A 5 14.61 10.49 6.47
N GLY A 6 15.80 9.90 6.66
CA GLY A 6 16.01 8.52 6.28
C GLY A 6 15.55 7.53 7.31
N SER A 7 15.24 7.99 8.51
CA SER A 7 14.88 7.10 9.61
C SER A 7 13.39 7.13 9.89
N ILE A 8 12.60 7.27 8.84
CA ILE A 8 11.15 7.25 8.96
C ILE A 8 10.73 5.86 9.45
N THR A 9 10.04 5.85 10.58
CA THR A 9 9.58 4.60 11.18
C THR A 9 8.08 4.41 11.02
N LEU A 10 7.51 4.97 9.95
CA LEU A 10 6.09 4.83 9.68
C LEU A 10 5.78 3.42 9.22
N GLN A 11 4.58 2.95 9.59
CA GLN A 11 4.10 1.68 9.10
C GLN A 11 4.01 1.73 7.57
N GLY A 12 4.61 0.73 6.93
CA GLY A 12 4.65 0.67 5.48
C GLY A 12 3.73 -0.36 4.86
N VAL A 13 2.97 -1.11 5.67
CA VAL A 13 2.09 -2.16 5.17
C VAL A 13 0.68 -1.89 5.68
N PHE A 14 -0.27 -1.89 4.75
CA PHE A 14 -1.67 -1.60 5.07
C PHE A 14 -2.55 -2.72 4.55
N TYR A 15 -3.41 -3.26 5.41
CA TYR A 15 -4.18 -4.47 5.14
C TYR A 15 -5.60 -4.15 4.72
N PHE A 16 -6.19 -5.07 3.96
CA PHE A 16 -7.53 -4.91 3.40
C PHE A 16 -8.40 -6.09 3.78
N ASP A 17 -9.68 -5.82 3.91
CA ASP A 17 -10.67 -6.86 4.14
C ASP A 17 -10.82 -7.72 2.89
N PHE A 18 -11.38 -8.92 3.06
CA PHE A 18 -11.54 -9.84 1.95
C PHE A 18 -12.33 -9.19 0.81
N ASP A 19 -11.79 -9.31 -0.39
CA ASP A 19 -12.40 -8.85 -1.64
C ASP A 19 -12.72 -7.35 -1.65
N GLN A 20 -12.07 -6.57 -0.75
CA GLN A 20 -12.30 -5.13 -0.67
C GLN A 20 -11.06 -4.38 -1.11
N ALA A 21 -11.30 -3.20 -1.73
CA ALA A 21 -10.24 -2.26 -2.06
C ALA A 21 -10.51 -0.90 -1.41
N ILE A 22 -11.17 -0.93 -0.25
CA ILE A 22 -11.47 0.28 0.51
C ILE A 22 -10.43 0.40 1.60
N VAL A 23 -9.77 1.57 1.67
CA VAL A 23 -8.80 1.85 2.73
C VAL A 23 -9.52 1.79 4.07
N ARG A 24 -8.99 0.97 4.97
CA ARG A 24 -9.59 0.81 6.30
C ARG A 24 -9.41 2.08 7.11
N ARG A 25 -10.38 2.37 7.96
CA ARG A 25 -10.31 3.56 8.79
C ARG A 25 -9.08 3.55 9.70
N ASP A 26 -8.68 2.38 10.18
CA ASP A 26 -7.53 2.27 11.07
C ASP A 26 -6.20 2.53 10.36
N ALA A 27 -6.19 2.65 9.04
CA ALA A 27 -4.99 3.02 8.27
C ALA A 27 -4.84 4.54 8.11
N HIS A 28 -5.89 5.30 8.35
CA HIS A 28 -5.89 6.72 8.01
C HIS A 28 -4.80 7.51 8.72
N ARG A 29 -4.59 7.23 10.00
CA ARG A 29 -3.59 7.97 10.77
C ARG A 29 -2.19 7.81 10.18
N GLU A 30 -1.80 6.57 9.88
CA GLU A 30 -0.47 6.31 9.34
C GLU A 30 -0.35 6.84 7.91
N LEU A 31 -1.42 6.71 7.11
CA LEU A 31 -1.40 7.24 5.75
C LEU A 31 -1.32 8.77 5.74
N ASP A 32 -1.97 9.43 6.71
CA ASP A 32 -1.84 10.88 6.85
C ASP A 32 -0.38 11.27 7.07
N GLN A 33 0.34 10.49 7.87
CA GLN A 33 1.75 10.76 8.13
C GLN A 33 2.59 10.57 6.88
N HIS A 34 2.32 9.52 6.10
CA HIS A 34 3.00 9.33 4.81
C HIS A 34 2.74 10.51 3.87
N ALA A 35 1.49 10.96 3.81
CA ALA A 35 1.15 12.10 2.95
C ALA A 35 1.89 13.35 3.38
N GLY A 36 2.01 13.58 4.70
CA GLY A 36 2.75 14.72 5.22
C GLY A 36 4.22 14.67 4.85
N VAL A 37 4.84 13.50 4.97
CA VAL A 37 6.24 13.31 4.59
C VAL A 37 6.44 13.62 3.11
N LEU A 38 5.53 13.13 2.26
CA LEU A 38 5.63 13.37 0.83
C LEU A 38 5.41 14.85 0.48
N ALA A 39 4.44 15.49 1.13
CA ALA A 39 4.16 16.90 0.87
C ALA A 39 5.34 17.78 1.27
N ASP A 40 6.02 17.43 2.36
CA ASP A 40 7.16 18.21 2.86
C ASP A 40 8.44 17.92 2.09
N ASN A 41 8.48 16.86 1.29
CA ASN A 41 9.67 16.44 0.56
C ASN A 41 9.32 16.16 -0.90
N PRO A 42 9.18 17.20 -1.73
CA PRO A 42 8.70 17.05 -3.10
C PRO A 42 9.53 16.11 -3.98
N GLY A 43 10.81 15.91 -3.64
CA GLY A 43 11.66 15.01 -4.41
C GLY A 43 11.56 13.56 -4.00
N LEU A 44 10.86 13.29 -2.91
CA LEU A 44 10.73 11.94 -2.40
C LEU A 44 9.66 11.18 -3.19
N ARG A 45 9.89 9.90 -3.42
CA ARG A 45 8.98 9.07 -4.20
C ARG A 45 8.67 7.78 -3.48
N VAL A 46 7.47 7.25 -3.73
CA VAL A 46 7.05 5.94 -3.21
C VAL A 46 6.50 5.10 -4.34
N ARG A 47 6.65 3.80 -4.19
CA ARG A 47 5.94 2.82 -4.98
C ARG A 47 4.94 2.13 -4.06
N LEU A 48 3.68 2.08 -4.49
CA LEU A 48 2.63 1.36 -3.79
C LEU A 48 2.45 0.01 -4.46
N GLU A 49 2.74 -1.05 -3.73
CA GLU A 49 2.70 -2.41 -4.24
C GLU A 49 1.44 -3.08 -3.71
N GLY A 50 0.51 -3.37 -4.61
CA GLY A 50 -0.77 -3.96 -4.24
C GLY A 50 -0.75 -5.47 -4.36
N HIS A 51 -1.41 -6.13 -3.40
CA HIS A 51 -1.42 -7.58 -3.30
C HIS A 51 -2.80 -8.09 -2.95
N ALA A 52 -3.04 -9.36 -3.30
CA ALA A 52 -4.25 -10.08 -2.97
C ALA A 52 -3.88 -11.44 -2.41
N ASP A 53 -4.82 -12.08 -1.70
CA ASP A 53 -4.58 -13.48 -1.32
C ASP A 53 -4.84 -14.39 -2.53
N GLU A 54 -4.57 -15.67 -2.36
CA GLU A 54 -4.55 -16.61 -3.48
C GLU A 54 -5.94 -17.04 -4.00
N ARG A 55 -7.00 -16.66 -3.32
CA ARG A 55 -8.35 -17.10 -3.71
C ARG A 55 -8.82 -16.31 -4.91
N GLY A 56 -9.35 -17.04 -5.91
CA GLY A 56 -9.82 -16.44 -7.15
C GLY A 56 -8.81 -16.61 -8.28
N THR A 57 -9.10 -15.99 -9.42
CA THR A 57 -8.21 -16.10 -10.57
C THR A 57 -7.03 -15.15 -10.46
N ARG A 58 -5.96 -15.46 -11.18
CA ARG A 58 -4.78 -14.60 -11.20
C ARG A 58 -5.13 -13.22 -11.73
N GLU A 59 -5.92 -13.17 -12.81
CA GLU A 59 -6.29 -11.88 -13.41
C GLU A 59 -7.12 -11.04 -12.45
N TYR A 60 -8.07 -11.67 -11.78
CA TYR A 60 -8.90 -10.96 -10.80
C TYR A 60 -8.04 -10.39 -9.68
N ASN A 61 -7.11 -11.20 -9.18
CA ASN A 61 -6.27 -10.79 -8.05
C ASN A 61 -5.26 -9.73 -8.45
N LEU A 62 -4.77 -9.76 -9.69
CA LEU A 62 -3.91 -8.71 -10.19
C LEU A 62 -4.67 -7.38 -10.23
N ALA A 63 -5.90 -7.41 -10.73
CA ALA A 63 -6.74 -6.22 -10.77
C ALA A 63 -7.11 -5.75 -9.35
N LEU A 64 -7.38 -6.68 -8.44
CA LEU A 64 -7.71 -6.33 -7.06
C LEU A 64 -6.52 -5.64 -6.37
N GLY A 65 -5.31 -6.17 -6.57
CA GLY A 65 -4.11 -5.54 -6.03
C GLY A 65 -3.93 -4.13 -6.57
N GLU A 66 -4.21 -3.94 -7.85
CA GLU A 66 -4.11 -2.62 -8.45
C GLU A 66 -5.15 -1.66 -7.88
N ARG A 67 -6.39 -2.13 -7.69
CA ARG A 67 -7.43 -1.29 -7.09
C ARG A 67 -7.06 -0.89 -5.67
N ARG A 68 -6.45 -1.80 -4.91
CA ARG A 68 -6.00 -1.50 -3.55
C ARG A 68 -4.90 -0.45 -3.54
N ALA A 69 -3.91 -0.60 -4.40
CA ALA A 69 -2.83 0.38 -4.49
C ALA A 69 -3.36 1.73 -4.96
N ASN A 70 -4.30 1.75 -5.91
CA ASN A 70 -4.90 2.99 -6.37
C ASN A 70 -5.73 3.66 -5.28
N ALA A 71 -6.37 2.88 -4.41
CA ALA A 71 -7.13 3.45 -3.29
C ALA A 71 -6.20 4.15 -2.31
N VAL A 72 -5.04 3.55 -2.02
CA VAL A 72 -4.05 4.19 -1.17
C VAL A 72 -3.50 5.45 -1.83
N ARG A 73 -3.22 5.38 -3.14
CA ARG A 73 -2.75 6.57 -3.87
C ARG A 73 -3.75 7.69 -3.80
N ALA A 74 -5.02 7.40 -4.04
CA ALA A 74 -6.06 8.43 -3.99
C ALA A 74 -6.13 9.08 -2.62
N TYR A 75 -5.97 8.29 -1.57
CA TYR A 75 -5.97 8.81 -0.22
C TYR A 75 -4.79 9.76 0.00
N LEU A 76 -3.59 9.34 -0.41
CA LEU A 76 -2.38 10.15 -0.23
C LEU A 76 -2.48 11.47 -1.02
N LEU A 77 -3.01 11.42 -2.24
CA LEU A 77 -3.19 12.63 -3.05
C LEU A 77 -4.16 13.60 -2.38
N ALA A 78 -5.26 13.07 -1.83
CA ALA A 78 -6.24 13.91 -1.15
C ALA A 78 -5.65 14.59 0.08
N GLN A 79 -4.61 14.00 0.68
CA GLN A 79 -3.99 14.50 1.89
C GLN A 79 -2.72 15.31 1.61
N GLY A 80 -2.39 15.59 0.35
CA GLY A 80 -1.32 16.54 0.04
C GLY A 80 -0.15 16.01 -0.77
N ALA A 81 -0.05 14.70 -1.00
CA ALA A 81 1.01 14.17 -1.83
C ALA A 81 0.76 14.55 -3.30
N SER A 82 1.83 14.55 -4.10
CA SER A 82 1.73 14.85 -5.53
C SER A 82 1.71 13.57 -6.35
N ARG A 83 0.98 13.61 -7.45
CA ARG A 83 0.86 12.44 -8.34
C ARG A 83 2.23 11.97 -8.81
N SER A 84 3.14 12.89 -9.09
CA SER A 84 4.48 12.55 -9.59
C SER A 84 5.33 11.82 -8.56
N GLN A 85 4.93 11.81 -7.29
CA GLN A 85 5.67 11.14 -6.24
C GLN A 85 5.26 9.67 -6.07
N ILE A 86 4.20 9.22 -6.73
CA ILE A 86 3.59 7.92 -6.42
C ILE A 86 3.50 7.06 -7.66
N GLU A 87 4.13 5.90 -7.60
CA GLU A 87 4.04 4.85 -8.61
C GLU A 87 3.16 3.72 -8.05
N VAL A 88 2.33 3.11 -8.88
CA VAL A 88 1.47 2.00 -8.49
C VAL A 88 1.86 0.75 -9.27
N VAL A 89 2.02 -0.36 -8.55
CA VAL A 89 2.31 -1.66 -9.14
C VAL A 89 1.43 -2.69 -8.44
N SER A 90 0.91 -3.66 -9.17
CA SER A 90 0.21 -4.79 -8.57
C SER A 90 0.97 -6.08 -8.85
N TYR A 91 1.16 -6.85 -7.81
CA TYR A 91 1.68 -8.22 -7.92
C TYR A 91 0.57 -9.26 -7.80
N GLY A 92 -0.66 -8.83 -7.47
CA GLY A 92 -1.75 -9.76 -7.27
C GLY A 92 -1.38 -10.77 -6.20
N GLU A 93 -1.51 -12.05 -6.53
CA GLU A 93 -1.19 -13.13 -5.59
C GLU A 93 0.24 -13.65 -5.74
N GLU A 94 1.05 -13.04 -6.61
CA GLU A 94 2.35 -13.58 -7.01
C GLU A 94 3.44 -13.49 -5.94
N LYS A 95 3.30 -12.57 -5.00
CA LYS A 95 4.30 -12.33 -3.96
C LYS A 95 3.67 -12.38 -2.57
N PRO A 96 3.28 -13.56 -2.12
CA PRO A 96 2.63 -13.65 -0.80
C PRO A 96 3.61 -13.31 0.32
N ALA A 97 3.10 -12.62 1.33
CA ALA A 97 3.84 -12.39 2.56
C ALA A 97 3.87 -13.66 3.39
N ASP A 98 2.83 -14.48 3.28
CA ASP A 98 2.69 -15.75 3.99
C ASP A 98 2.21 -16.77 2.98
N GLY A 99 2.98 -17.85 2.80
CA GLY A 99 2.67 -18.88 1.82
C GLY A 99 1.64 -19.90 2.27
N GLY A 100 1.05 -19.74 3.45
CA GLY A 100 0.04 -20.65 3.94
C GLY A 100 -1.27 -20.53 3.19
N HIS A 101 -2.20 -21.44 3.51
CA HIS A 101 -3.45 -21.56 2.79
C HIS A 101 -4.67 -21.48 3.73
N ASP A 102 -4.61 -20.59 4.70
CA ASP A 102 -5.70 -20.39 5.65
C ASP A 102 -5.92 -18.89 5.86
N GLU A 103 -6.92 -18.54 6.64
CA GLU A 103 -7.27 -17.15 6.87
C GLU A 103 -6.12 -16.36 7.51
N GLY A 104 -5.34 -16.99 8.35
CA GLY A 104 -4.19 -16.32 8.96
C GLY A 104 -3.19 -15.87 7.91
N ALA A 105 -2.90 -16.74 6.93
CA ALA A 105 -2.00 -16.39 5.84
C ALA A 105 -2.65 -15.41 4.89
N TRP A 106 -3.90 -15.64 4.52
CA TRP A 106 -4.60 -14.78 3.56
C TRP A 106 -4.70 -13.36 4.07
N ARG A 107 -4.93 -13.17 5.36
CA ARG A 107 -5.01 -11.84 5.97
C ARG A 107 -3.71 -11.07 5.77
N GLN A 108 -2.57 -11.76 5.89
CA GLN A 108 -1.27 -11.12 5.70
C GLN A 108 -1.02 -10.76 4.23
N ASN A 109 -1.69 -11.42 3.31
CA ASN A 109 -1.45 -11.22 1.88
C ASN A 109 -2.32 -10.12 1.28
N ARG A 110 -3.44 -9.78 1.91
CA ARG A 110 -4.34 -8.71 1.45
C ARG A 110 -3.77 -7.36 1.89
N ARG A 111 -2.85 -6.82 1.10
CA ARG A 111 -2.12 -5.64 1.57
C ARG A 111 -1.66 -4.73 0.45
N VAL A 112 -1.30 -3.50 0.83
CA VAL A 112 -0.52 -2.57 0.01
C VAL A 112 0.72 -2.23 0.81
N GLU A 113 1.88 -2.33 0.16
CA GLU A 113 3.15 -1.96 0.77
C GLU A 113 3.59 -0.62 0.21
N VAL A 114 3.98 0.28 1.10
CA VAL A 114 4.50 1.61 0.73
C VAL A 114 6.01 1.51 0.76
N VAL A 115 6.63 1.60 -0.42
CA VAL A 115 8.07 1.42 -0.56
C VAL A 115 8.68 2.74 -1.01
N TYR A 116 9.45 3.37 -0.13
CA TYR A 116 10.12 4.63 -0.47
C TYR A 116 11.31 4.37 -1.39
N ARG A 117 11.54 5.29 -2.32
CA ARG A 117 12.55 5.11 -3.37
C ARG A 117 13.53 6.24 -3.40
#